data_0c074703c46d0e293911a70f7fb51925
#
_entry.id   0c074703c46d0e293911a70f7fb51925
#
_cell.length_a   1.000
_cell.length_b   1.000
_cell.length_c   1.000
_cell.angle_alpha   90.00
_cell.angle_beta   90.00
_cell.angle_gamma   90.00
#
_symmetry.space_group_name_H-M   'P 1'
#
loop_
_entity.id
_entity.type
_entity.pdbx_description
1 polymer ?
#
loop_
_entity_poly.entity_id
_entity_poly.type
_entity_poly.pdbx_seq_one_letter_code
_entity_poly.pdbx_strand_id
1 'polypeptide(L)'
;MTTDFSDGVKDYIDRSLKHLWIHTVQQDELEQDDALLVIRSGEGIYLTDSKARKYIDLMSGLWVVAVGHGREQLSEIAAEQMARMSFANPFSYATEPAIDLATRLAEISPPGLERAFFVNSGSEAVETAIRMAKQWQYNRGDQRKFKVISRVGSYHGTTYGALSINHSSYMNKTPFEPMMPGAVKAPGELNADLIEQVVLQEKPETVAAIIAEPISTANGSHVPAPEYWKKLRALCDEHDIVLIADEVINGFGRTGKWFAMEHFGVTPDLITVAKQLSSGYAPIAAVLASEKISDGFRGDTSKALIGGSTWGAHPVSCAVALGNLDIIANERLVENSEKTG
;
A
#
# COMPACT_ATOMS: atom_id res chain seq x y z
N MET A 1 41.69 6.85 19.19
CA MET A 1 41.22 8.20 18.89
C MET A 1 39.73 8.20 19.17
N THR A 2 39.32 8.73 20.30
CA THR A 2 37.90 8.97 20.62
C THR A 2 37.48 10.20 19.81
N THR A 3 36.91 9.97 18.62
CA THR A 3 36.24 11.03 17.89
C THR A 3 35.08 11.53 18.76
N ASP A 4 35.15 12.81 19.10
CA ASP A 4 34.08 13.48 19.85
C ASP A 4 32.79 13.40 19.05
N PHE A 5 31.88 12.52 19.47
CA PHE A 5 30.64 12.25 18.77
C PHE A 5 29.67 13.45 18.85
N SER A 6 29.91 14.41 19.77
CA SER A 6 29.01 15.56 19.99
C SER A 6 29.02 16.55 18.82
N ASP A 7 30.18 16.88 18.27
CA ASP A 7 30.31 17.81 17.15
C ASP A 7 29.73 17.23 15.86
N GLY A 8 29.90 15.93 15.63
CA GLY A 8 29.33 15.25 14.46
C GLY A 8 27.79 15.14 14.48
N VAL A 9 27.18 15.01 15.66
CA VAL A 9 25.72 14.94 15.81
C VAL A 9 25.09 16.31 15.54
N LYS A 10 25.68 17.37 16.08
CA LYS A 10 25.19 18.74 15.84
C LYS A 10 25.25 19.09 14.35
N ASP A 11 26.32 18.76 13.65
CA ASP A 11 26.46 18.98 12.22
C ASP A 11 25.34 18.26 11.42
N TYR A 12 24.99 17.01 11.78
CA TYR A 12 23.87 16.29 11.12
C TYR A 12 22.54 16.97 11.35
N ILE A 13 22.26 17.47 12.56
CA ILE A 13 21.03 18.21 12.88
C ILE A 13 20.97 19.52 12.08
N ASP A 14 22.03 20.31 12.11
CA ASP A 14 22.11 21.60 11.42
C ASP A 14 21.93 21.42 9.89
N ARG A 15 22.56 20.42 9.31
CA ARG A 15 22.37 20.09 7.88
C ARG A 15 20.98 19.59 7.57
N SER A 16 20.39 18.80 8.46
CA SER A 16 19.03 18.31 8.29
C SER A 16 18.02 19.45 8.29
N LEU A 17 18.09 20.35 9.28
CA LEU A 17 17.22 21.52 9.35
C LEU A 17 17.36 22.44 8.14
N LYS A 18 18.56 22.50 7.54
CA LYS A 18 18.84 23.35 6.39
C LYS A 18 18.43 22.73 5.04
N HIS A 19 18.58 21.41 4.88
CA HIS A 19 18.54 20.77 3.56
C HIS A 19 17.51 19.67 3.41
N LEU A 20 17.00 19.08 4.51
CA LEU A 20 16.05 17.98 4.48
C LEU A 20 14.65 18.44 4.86
N TRP A 21 13.69 18.28 3.96
CA TRP A 21 12.29 18.54 4.27
C TRP A 21 11.67 17.28 4.91
N ILE A 22 11.48 17.32 6.23
CA ILE A 22 10.81 16.22 6.96
C ILE A 22 9.33 16.22 6.64
N HIS A 23 8.77 15.05 6.37
CA HIS A 23 7.40 14.88 5.90
C HIS A 23 6.37 15.21 7.00
N THR A 24 5.37 16.05 6.67
CA THR A 24 4.18 16.33 7.51
C THR A 24 4.53 16.90 8.90
N VAL A 25 5.65 17.59 9.04
CA VAL A 25 6.07 18.24 10.27
C VAL A 25 6.22 19.74 10.05
N GLN A 26 5.83 20.54 11.03
CA GLN A 26 6.10 21.96 11.04
C GLN A 26 7.61 22.19 11.28
N GLN A 27 8.28 22.90 10.36
CA GLN A 27 9.74 22.97 10.36
C GLN A 27 10.31 23.66 11.61
N ASP A 28 9.65 24.72 12.10
CA ASP A 28 10.09 25.44 13.30
C ASP A 28 10.01 24.57 14.58
N GLU A 29 9.15 23.55 14.62
CA GLU A 29 9.08 22.61 15.73
C GLU A 29 10.32 21.70 15.80
N LEU A 30 10.98 21.45 14.66
CA LEU A 30 12.20 20.63 14.58
C LEU A 30 13.44 21.35 15.12
N GLU A 31 13.40 22.70 15.24
CA GLU A 31 14.48 23.52 15.78
C GLU A 31 14.56 23.44 17.32
N GLN A 32 13.52 22.90 17.97
CA GLN A 32 13.53 22.75 19.43
C GLN A 32 14.51 21.65 19.85
N ASP A 33 15.07 21.80 21.04
CA ASP A 33 16.02 20.85 21.61
C ASP A 33 15.47 19.42 21.62
N ASP A 34 16.22 18.47 21.04
CA ASP A 34 15.89 17.04 20.94
C ASP A 34 14.60 16.72 20.13
N ALA A 35 14.01 17.67 19.41
CA ALA A 35 12.83 17.40 18.58
C ALA A 35 13.17 16.54 17.36
N LEU A 36 14.33 16.74 16.75
CA LEU A 36 14.80 15.94 15.61
C LEU A 36 15.71 14.78 16.05
N LEU A 37 15.23 13.55 15.82
CA LEU A 37 16.01 12.34 16.04
C LEU A 37 16.73 11.92 14.76
N VAL A 38 18.06 11.83 14.79
CA VAL A 38 18.87 11.28 13.70
C VAL A 38 19.13 9.81 13.98
N ILE A 39 18.38 8.92 13.31
CA ILE A 39 18.53 7.47 13.46
C ILE A 39 19.74 6.98 12.66
N ARG A 40 20.57 6.14 13.28
CA ARG A 40 21.79 5.56 12.69
C ARG A 40 21.69 4.11 12.30
N SER A 41 20.98 3.33 13.11
CA SER A 41 20.87 1.89 12.89
C SER A 41 19.58 1.34 13.45
N GLY A 42 19.21 0.15 12.97
CA GLY A 42 18.09 -0.63 13.49
C GLY A 42 18.49 -2.10 13.59
N GLU A 43 18.03 -2.77 14.66
CA GLU A 43 18.25 -4.19 14.90
C GLU A 43 17.02 -4.80 15.57
N GLY A 44 16.42 -5.81 14.94
CA GLY A 44 15.17 -6.41 15.42
C GLY A 44 14.07 -5.37 15.57
N ILE A 45 13.61 -5.13 16.78
CA ILE A 45 12.59 -4.14 17.12
C ILE A 45 13.16 -2.80 17.59
N TYR A 46 14.48 -2.63 17.57
CA TYR A 46 15.14 -1.46 18.12
C TYR A 46 15.70 -0.54 17.05
N LEU A 47 15.56 0.76 17.29
CA LEU A 47 16.27 1.83 16.58
C LEU A 47 17.30 2.46 17.49
N THR A 48 18.45 2.85 16.94
CA THR A 48 19.50 3.56 17.68
C THR A 48 19.75 4.92 17.01
N ASP A 49 19.68 5.99 17.78
CA ASP A 49 19.94 7.34 17.29
C ASP A 49 21.45 7.70 17.30
N SER A 50 21.73 8.89 16.79
CA SER A 50 23.11 9.43 16.72
C SER A 50 23.74 9.71 18.09
N LYS A 51 22.95 9.79 19.16
CA LYS A 51 23.39 9.92 20.56
C LYS A 51 23.51 8.56 21.25
N ALA A 52 23.45 7.44 20.51
CA ALA A 52 23.47 6.06 20.99
C ALA A 52 22.30 5.70 21.93
N ARG A 53 21.19 6.44 21.89
CA ARG A 53 19.97 6.07 22.62
C ARG A 53 19.21 5.01 21.85
N LYS A 54 18.71 3.99 22.53
CA LYS A 54 17.91 2.91 21.97
C LYS A 54 16.43 3.18 22.19
N TYR A 55 15.63 2.95 21.14
CA TYR A 55 14.16 3.06 21.15
C TYR A 55 13.54 1.77 20.67
N ILE A 56 12.42 1.36 21.28
CA ILE A 56 11.57 0.31 20.71
C ILE A 56 10.74 0.93 19.60
N ASP A 57 10.83 0.39 18.39
CA ASP A 57 10.04 0.81 17.23
C ASP A 57 8.63 0.22 17.29
N LEU A 58 7.79 0.77 18.18
CA LEU A 58 6.41 0.30 18.38
C LEU A 58 5.52 0.49 17.15
N MET A 59 5.87 1.42 16.26
CA MET A 59 5.13 1.67 15.02
C MET A 59 5.63 0.83 13.85
N SER A 60 6.67 0.00 14.04
CA SER A 60 7.32 -0.75 12.97
C SER A 60 7.66 0.15 11.76
N GLY A 61 8.39 1.24 12.02
CA GLY A 61 8.61 2.35 11.10
C GLY A 61 7.34 3.16 10.90
N LEU A 62 6.52 2.76 9.97
CA LEU A 62 5.18 3.32 9.72
C LEU A 62 4.23 2.18 9.29
N TRP A 63 4.04 1.18 10.18
CA TRP A 63 3.36 -0.09 9.89
C TRP A 63 3.99 -0.84 8.71
N VAL A 64 5.33 -0.81 8.59
CA VAL A 64 6.09 -1.33 7.43
C VAL A 64 6.93 -2.54 7.80
N VAL A 65 7.68 -2.45 8.91
CA VAL A 65 8.72 -3.42 9.27
C VAL A 65 8.09 -4.65 9.94
N ALA A 66 7.85 -5.71 9.17
CA ALA A 66 7.27 -6.96 9.68
C ALA A 66 8.33 -7.94 10.19
N VAL A 67 9.50 -8.01 9.53
CA VAL A 67 10.57 -8.98 9.84
C VAL A 67 11.64 -8.45 10.79
N GLY A 68 11.51 -7.19 11.25
CA GLY A 68 12.52 -6.51 12.04
C GLY A 68 13.58 -5.80 11.21
N HIS A 69 14.34 -4.93 11.88
CA HIS A 69 15.46 -4.20 11.28
C HIS A 69 16.74 -5.07 11.23
N GLY A 70 17.67 -4.75 10.32
CA GLY A 70 19.01 -5.33 10.29
C GLY A 70 19.07 -6.78 9.79
N ARG A 71 18.11 -7.22 8.95
CA ARG A 71 18.16 -8.55 8.33
C ARG A 71 19.22 -8.61 7.25
N GLU A 72 20.38 -9.18 7.59
CA GLU A 72 21.54 -9.31 6.69
C GLU A 72 21.18 -10.06 5.41
N GLN A 73 20.40 -11.13 5.51
CA GLN A 73 19.90 -11.90 4.37
C GLN A 73 19.25 -11.03 3.28
N LEU A 74 18.46 -10.01 3.65
CA LEU A 74 17.83 -9.12 2.67
C LEU A 74 18.82 -8.18 2.01
N SER A 75 19.87 -7.78 2.74
CA SER A 75 20.97 -6.98 2.19
C SER A 75 21.82 -7.78 1.20
N GLU A 76 22.07 -9.05 1.49
CA GLU A 76 22.78 -9.98 0.60
C GLU A 76 22.00 -10.22 -0.69
N ILE A 77 20.69 -10.50 -0.61
CA ILE A 77 19.81 -10.65 -1.77
C ILE A 77 19.83 -9.38 -2.63
N ALA A 78 19.74 -8.19 -2.02
CA ALA A 78 19.80 -6.93 -2.74
C ALA A 78 21.14 -6.74 -3.48
N ALA A 79 22.24 -7.01 -2.80
CA ALA A 79 23.60 -6.89 -3.36
C ALA A 79 23.83 -7.87 -4.52
N GLU A 80 23.42 -9.13 -4.37
CA GLU A 80 23.52 -10.17 -5.40
C GLU A 80 22.70 -9.78 -6.65
N GLN A 81 21.44 -9.41 -6.47
CA GLN A 81 20.58 -9.01 -7.58
C GLN A 81 21.10 -7.75 -8.27
N MET A 82 21.60 -6.77 -7.51
CA MET A 82 22.17 -5.54 -8.05
C MET A 82 23.43 -5.81 -8.87
N ALA A 83 24.28 -6.72 -8.42
CA ALA A 83 25.48 -7.15 -9.15
C ALA A 83 25.13 -7.90 -10.45
N ARG A 84 24.05 -8.74 -10.42
CA ARG A 84 23.58 -9.47 -11.59
C ARG A 84 22.88 -8.55 -12.62
N MET A 85 21.94 -7.74 -12.16
CA MET A 85 21.21 -6.77 -12.98
C MET A 85 20.46 -5.78 -12.09
N SER A 86 20.82 -4.51 -12.14
CA SER A 86 20.20 -3.46 -11.34
C SER A 86 18.84 -3.02 -11.88
N PHE A 87 18.67 -2.96 -13.21
CA PHE A 87 17.44 -2.44 -13.82
C PHE A 87 17.18 -3.05 -15.20
N ALA A 88 15.90 -3.27 -15.51
CA ALA A 88 15.40 -3.53 -16.85
C ALA A 88 14.10 -2.77 -17.07
N ASN A 89 13.87 -2.28 -18.29
CA ASN A 89 12.70 -1.49 -18.66
C ASN A 89 11.40 -2.32 -18.52
N PRO A 90 10.50 -2.02 -17.56
CA PRO A 90 9.29 -2.81 -17.31
C PRO A 90 8.23 -2.68 -18.41
N PHE A 91 8.37 -1.72 -19.31
CA PHE A 91 7.46 -1.54 -20.46
C PHE A 91 7.78 -2.48 -21.62
N SER A 92 8.95 -3.12 -21.62
CA SER A 92 9.42 -3.96 -22.71
C SER A 92 9.87 -5.34 -22.27
N TYR A 93 10.25 -5.50 -21.00
CA TYR A 93 10.88 -6.72 -20.50
C TYR A 93 10.25 -7.18 -19.19
N ALA A 94 10.15 -8.48 -19.01
CA ALA A 94 9.96 -9.11 -17.72
C ALA A 94 11.32 -9.54 -17.16
N THR A 95 11.46 -9.58 -15.84
CA THR A 95 12.65 -10.08 -15.14
C THR A 95 12.31 -11.26 -14.26
N GLU A 96 13.24 -12.18 -14.08
CA GLU A 96 13.02 -13.37 -13.21
C GLU A 96 12.48 -12.98 -11.83
N PRO A 97 13.09 -12.03 -11.07
CA PRO A 97 12.56 -11.67 -9.76
C PRO A 97 11.12 -11.11 -9.78
N ALA A 98 10.74 -10.40 -10.86
CA ALA A 98 9.38 -9.88 -10.98
C ALA A 98 8.37 -10.99 -11.29
N ILE A 99 8.76 -11.98 -12.11
CA ILE A 99 7.94 -13.16 -12.42
C ILE A 99 7.74 -13.99 -11.15
N ASP A 100 8.84 -14.29 -10.44
CA ASP A 100 8.82 -15.12 -9.23
C ASP A 100 7.97 -14.45 -8.12
N LEU A 101 8.14 -13.14 -7.92
CA LEU A 101 7.33 -12.40 -6.96
C LEU A 101 5.84 -12.37 -7.35
N ALA A 102 5.51 -12.17 -8.63
CA ALA A 102 4.13 -12.21 -9.10
C ALA A 102 3.49 -13.59 -8.87
N THR A 103 4.24 -14.67 -9.15
CA THR A 103 3.81 -16.04 -8.89
C THR A 103 3.58 -16.27 -7.40
N ARG A 104 4.53 -15.85 -6.55
CA ARG A 104 4.42 -15.99 -5.10
C ARG A 104 3.22 -15.23 -4.53
N LEU A 105 2.97 -14.02 -5.04
CA LEU A 105 1.81 -13.23 -4.65
C LEU A 105 0.49 -13.91 -5.05
N ALA A 106 0.40 -14.49 -6.24
CA ALA A 106 -0.78 -15.24 -6.66
C ALA A 106 -1.04 -16.47 -5.77
N GLU A 107 0.02 -17.20 -5.35
CA GLU A 107 -0.09 -18.36 -4.48
C GLU A 107 -0.62 -18.05 -3.08
N ILE A 108 -0.25 -16.91 -2.50
CA ILE A 108 -0.62 -16.53 -1.12
C ILE A 108 -1.86 -15.63 -1.05
N SER A 109 -2.34 -15.12 -2.17
CA SER A 109 -3.50 -14.23 -2.24
C SER A 109 -4.83 -14.99 -2.14
N PRO A 110 -5.92 -14.32 -1.76
CA PRO A 110 -7.26 -14.90 -1.92
C PRO A 110 -7.47 -15.43 -3.33
N PRO A 111 -8.15 -16.59 -3.50
CA PRO A 111 -8.29 -17.24 -4.80
C PRO A 111 -8.86 -16.32 -5.89
N GLY A 112 -8.29 -16.39 -7.10
CA GLY A 112 -8.73 -15.62 -8.25
C GLY A 112 -8.02 -14.26 -8.45
N LEU A 113 -7.09 -13.90 -7.56
CA LEU A 113 -6.22 -12.72 -7.70
C LEU A 113 -4.86 -13.16 -8.26
N GLU A 114 -4.77 -13.31 -9.56
CA GLU A 114 -3.64 -14.01 -10.20
C GLU A 114 -2.65 -13.08 -10.91
N ARG A 115 -2.97 -11.77 -11.03
CA ARG A 115 -2.11 -10.83 -11.76
C ARG A 115 -1.64 -9.70 -10.88
N ALA A 116 -0.32 -9.52 -10.81
CA ALA A 116 0.31 -8.42 -10.10
C ALA A 116 0.76 -7.32 -11.06
N PHE A 117 0.40 -6.07 -10.76
CA PHE A 117 0.94 -4.88 -11.42
C PHE A 117 1.78 -4.12 -10.41
N PHE A 118 3.10 -4.11 -10.60
CA PHE A 118 4.05 -3.53 -9.65
C PHE A 118 4.22 -2.02 -9.82
N VAL A 119 4.31 -1.33 -8.70
CA VAL A 119 4.59 0.10 -8.54
C VAL A 119 5.50 0.31 -7.31
N ASN A 120 5.74 1.54 -6.86
CA ASN A 120 6.77 1.80 -5.85
C ASN A 120 6.22 2.18 -4.47
N SER A 121 4.96 2.58 -4.39
CA SER A 121 4.34 3.04 -3.14
C SER A 121 2.87 2.66 -3.06
N GLY A 122 2.32 2.61 -1.83
CA GLY A 122 0.90 2.37 -1.61
C GLY A 122 0.00 3.40 -2.31
N SER A 123 0.41 4.67 -2.34
CA SER A 123 -0.33 5.71 -3.08
C SER A 123 -0.37 5.43 -4.58
N GLU A 124 0.74 4.97 -5.18
CA GLU A 124 0.76 4.56 -6.59
C GLU A 124 -0.07 3.30 -6.83
N ALA A 125 -0.11 2.37 -5.89
CA ALA A 125 -0.97 1.18 -5.99
C ALA A 125 -2.45 1.58 -6.01
N VAL A 126 -2.86 2.48 -5.12
CA VAL A 126 -4.23 3.01 -5.08
C VAL A 126 -4.57 3.79 -6.36
N GLU A 127 -3.68 4.68 -6.84
CA GLU A 127 -3.84 5.38 -8.13
C GLU A 127 -4.06 4.38 -9.27
N THR A 128 -3.24 3.33 -9.30
CA THR A 128 -3.32 2.30 -10.33
C THR A 128 -4.61 1.51 -10.24
N ALA A 129 -5.07 1.14 -9.03
CA ALA A 129 -6.34 0.45 -8.83
C ALA A 129 -7.54 1.29 -9.29
N ILE A 130 -7.55 2.61 -8.98
CA ILE A 130 -8.57 3.54 -9.48
C ILE A 130 -8.56 3.58 -11.02
N ARG A 131 -7.40 3.67 -11.63
CA ARG A 131 -7.24 3.72 -13.09
C ARG A 131 -7.66 2.41 -13.73
N MET A 132 -7.28 1.26 -13.15
CA MET A 132 -7.73 -0.05 -13.61
C MET A 132 -9.26 -0.15 -13.57
N ALA A 133 -9.88 0.23 -12.46
CA ALA A 133 -11.34 0.16 -12.33
C ALA A 133 -12.05 1.05 -13.36
N LYS A 134 -11.62 2.30 -13.53
CA LYS A 134 -12.21 3.22 -14.52
C LYS A 134 -11.99 2.75 -15.94
N GLN A 135 -10.76 2.35 -16.30
CA GLN A 135 -10.45 1.91 -17.65
C GLN A 135 -11.09 0.56 -17.97
N TRP A 136 -11.25 -0.33 -16.99
CA TRP A 136 -11.96 -1.60 -17.16
C TRP A 136 -13.43 -1.36 -17.56
N GLN A 137 -14.11 -0.41 -16.90
CA GLN A 137 -15.47 -0.01 -17.28
C GLN A 137 -15.49 0.61 -18.70
N TYR A 138 -14.57 1.51 -18.98
CA TYR A 138 -14.43 2.14 -20.30
C TYR A 138 -14.21 1.11 -21.42
N ASN A 139 -13.30 0.15 -21.23
CA ASN A 139 -12.99 -0.90 -22.21
C ASN A 139 -14.19 -1.81 -22.52
N ARG A 140 -15.17 -1.89 -21.59
CA ARG A 140 -16.42 -2.63 -21.74
C ARG A 140 -17.55 -1.80 -22.36
N GLY A 141 -17.29 -0.53 -22.66
CA GLY A 141 -18.23 0.40 -23.29
C GLY A 141 -19.06 1.24 -22.30
N ASP A 142 -18.87 1.12 -20.99
CA ASP A 142 -19.56 1.95 -20.00
C ASP A 142 -18.72 3.16 -19.54
N GLN A 143 -18.69 4.18 -20.39
CA GLN A 143 -17.95 5.42 -20.14
C GLN A 143 -18.56 6.30 -19.03
N ARG A 144 -19.78 6.02 -18.60
CA ARG A 144 -20.45 6.77 -17.53
C ARG A 144 -19.94 6.40 -16.15
N LYS A 145 -19.34 5.21 -15.99
CA LYS A 145 -18.80 4.71 -14.74
C LYS A 145 -17.42 5.30 -14.47
N PHE A 146 -17.36 6.39 -13.71
CA PHE A 146 -16.11 7.10 -13.39
C PHE A 146 -15.97 7.47 -11.91
N LYS A 147 -17.05 7.36 -11.11
CA LYS A 147 -17.03 7.70 -9.69
C LYS A 147 -16.36 6.61 -8.87
N VAL A 148 -15.62 7.02 -7.83
CA VAL A 148 -15.01 6.11 -6.86
C VAL A 148 -15.50 6.51 -5.48
N ILE A 149 -16.09 5.57 -4.77
CA ILE A 149 -16.65 5.77 -3.43
C ILE A 149 -15.64 5.28 -2.39
N SER A 150 -15.36 6.11 -1.39
CA SER A 150 -14.58 5.77 -0.20
C SER A 150 -15.22 6.36 1.05
N ARG A 151 -14.88 5.81 2.23
CA ARG A 151 -15.49 6.17 3.51
C ARG A 151 -14.81 7.39 4.16
N VAL A 152 -15.56 8.18 4.91
CA VAL A 152 -14.99 9.13 5.89
C VAL A 152 -14.10 8.37 6.88
N GLY A 153 -12.96 8.95 7.20
CA GLY A 153 -11.97 8.34 8.09
C GLY A 153 -11.02 7.36 7.41
N SER A 154 -11.24 6.97 6.14
CA SER A 154 -10.30 6.09 5.42
C SER A 154 -9.03 6.84 5.01
N TYR A 155 -7.93 6.08 4.88
CA TYR A 155 -6.65 6.56 4.37
C TYR A 155 -6.19 5.70 3.19
N HIS A 156 -6.00 6.32 2.03
CA HIS A 156 -5.65 5.62 0.79
C HIS A 156 -4.40 6.18 0.09
N GLY A 157 -3.69 7.09 0.73
CA GLY A 157 -2.46 7.68 0.17
C GLY A 157 -2.56 9.19 -0.08
N THR A 158 -1.53 9.75 -0.73
CA THR A 158 -1.32 11.20 -0.84
C THR A 158 -0.97 11.69 -2.24
N THR A 159 -0.94 10.83 -3.27
CA THR A 159 -0.97 11.28 -4.67
C THR A 159 -2.35 11.83 -5.01
N TYR A 160 -2.50 12.65 -6.04
CA TYR A 160 -3.73 13.42 -6.28
C TYR A 160 -5.00 12.55 -6.33
N GLY A 161 -5.02 11.43 -7.04
CA GLY A 161 -6.17 10.54 -7.09
C GLY A 161 -6.39 9.81 -5.76
N ALA A 162 -5.33 9.29 -5.15
CA ALA A 162 -5.39 8.65 -3.83
C ALA A 162 -5.82 9.65 -2.74
N LEU A 163 -5.30 10.88 -2.77
CA LEU A 163 -5.69 11.95 -1.86
C LEU A 163 -7.15 12.36 -2.04
N SER A 164 -7.65 12.33 -3.28
CA SER A 164 -9.06 12.67 -3.58
C SER A 164 -10.04 11.77 -2.84
N ILE A 165 -9.71 10.49 -2.71
CA ILE A 165 -10.52 9.48 -2.02
C ILE A 165 -10.06 9.21 -0.59
N ASN A 166 -9.02 9.89 -0.11
CA ASN A 166 -8.57 9.86 1.28
C ASN A 166 -9.43 10.81 2.10
N HIS A 167 -10.11 10.31 3.12
CA HIS A 167 -11.00 11.11 3.99
C HIS A 167 -10.59 11.03 5.46
N SER A 168 -9.31 10.77 5.71
CA SER A 168 -8.71 10.81 7.04
C SER A 168 -8.81 12.22 7.65
N SER A 169 -9.12 12.29 8.93
CA SER A 169 -9.36 13.57 9.65
C SER A 169 -8.11 14.44 9.78
N TYR A 170 -6.91 13.85 9.69
CA TYR A 170 -5.64 14.58 9.77
C TYR A 170 -5.11 15.08 8.41
N MET A 171 -5.84 14.83 7.31
CA MET A 171 -5.46 15.28 5.97
C MET A 171 -6.34 16.44 5.51
N ASN A 172 -5.86 17.67 5.69
CA ASN A 172 -6.51 18.85 5.11
C ASN A 172 -6.21 18.93 3.61
N LYS A 173 -7.23 18.72 2.78
CA LYS A 173 -7.12 18.74 1.31
C LYS A 173 -7.34 20.12 0.68
N THR A 174 -7.85 21.07 1.43
CA THR A 174 -8.21 22.42 0.92
C THR A 174 -7.09 23.10 0.10
N PRO A 175 -5.80 23.01 0.49
CA PRO A 175 -4.73 23.60 -0.29
C PRO A 175 -4.50 22.98 -1.67
N PHE A 176 -5.08 21.80 -1.93
CA PHE A 176 -4.87 21.01 -3.16
C PHE A 176 -6.10 20.97 -4.07
N GLU A 177 -7.17 21.68 -3.72
CA GLU A 177 -8.38 21.74 -4.54
C GLU A 177 -8.11 22.46 -5.90
N PRO A 178 -8.77 22.04 -7.01
CA PRO A 178 -9.79 21.00 -7.07
C PRO A 178 -9.20 19.58 -7.09
N MET A 179 -9.86 18.67 -6.36
CA MET A 179 -9.51 17.26 -6.33
C MET A 179 -10.03 16.52 -7.57
N MET A 180 -9.69 15.22 -7.70
CA MET A 180 -10.14 14.38 -8.83
C MET A 180 -11.69 14.36 -8.93
N PRO A 181 -12.27 14.72 -10.08
CA PRO A 181 -13.70 14.61 -10.30
C PRO A 181 -14.19 13.16 -10.10
N GLY A 182 -15.34 13.01 -9.42
CA GLY A 182 -15.94 11.71 -9.17
C GLY A 182 -15.40 10.99 -7.93
N ALA A 183 -14.59 11.65 -7.10
CA ALA A 183 -14.30 11.16 -5.76
C ALA A 183 -15.53 11.40 -4.87
N VAL A 184 -16.18 10.31 -4.41
CA VAL A 184 -17.43 10.36 -3.64
C VAL A 184 -17.18 9.89 -2.21
N LYS A 185 -17.71 10.66 -1.25
CA LYS A 185 -17.56 10.41 0.17
C LYS A 185 -18.79 9.69 0.73
N ALA A 186 -18.57 8.49 1.30
CA ALA A 186 -19.59 7.77 2.07
C ALA A 186 -19.43 8.04 3.58
N PRO A 187 -20.47 7.80 4.40
CA PRO A 187 -20.39 7.89 5.85
C PRO A 187 -19.25 7.07 6.47
N GLY A 188 -18.80 7.45 7.65
CA GLY A 188 -17.62 6.86 8.30
C GLY A 188 -17.87 5.53 8.98
N GLU A 189 -19.10 5.19 9.27
CA GLU A 189 -19.51 3.96 9.90
C GLU A 189 -19.21 2.75 8.99
N LEU A 190 -18.77 1.66 9.61
CA LEU A 190 -18.53 0.39 8.93
C LEU A 190 -19.87 -0.35 8.68
N ASN A 191 -20.74 0.31 7.94
CA ASN A 191 -22.08 -0.15 7.59
C ASN A 191 -22.27 -0.11 6.06
N ALA A 192 -22.43 -1.28 5.45
CA ALA A 192 -22.61 -1.42 4.00
C ALA A 192 -23.93 -0.81 3.49
N ASP A 193 -24.98 -0.78 4.32
CA ASP A 193 -26.28 -0.22 3.94
C ASP A 193 -26.17 1.32 3.71
N LEU A 194 -25.29 2.00 4.44
CA LEU A 194 -25.00 3.42 4.20
C LEU A 194 -24.24 3.65 2.90
N ILE A 195 -23.34 2.73 2.55
CA ILE A 195 -22.63 2.78 1.26
C ILE A 195 -23.61 2.53 0.11
N GLU A 196 -24.52 1.59 0.26
CA GLU A 196 -25.59 1.32 -0.72
C GLU A 196 -26.43 2.57 -0.96
N GLN A 197 -26.86 3.28 0.09
CA GLN A 197 -27.61 4.54 -0.05
C GLN A 197 -26.81 5.56 -0.88
N VAL A 198 -25.51 5.68 -0.67
CA VAL A 198 -24.64 6.58 -1.46
C VAL A 198 -24.57 6.11 -2.92
N VAL A 199 -24.40 4.81 -3.18
CA VAL A 199 -24.41 4.24 -4.54
C VAL A 199 -25.70 4.60 -5.27
N LEU A 200 -26.86 4.44 -4.61
CA LEU A 200 -28.17 4.75 -5.19
C LEU A 200 -28.35 6.26 -5.46
N GLN A 201 -27.90 7.12 -4.54
CA GLN A 201 -27.91 8.58 -4.72
C GLN A 201 -27.02 9.04 -5.87
N GLU A 202 -25.85 8.45 -6.00
CA GLU A 202 -24.87 8.76 -7.04
C GLU A 202 -25.22 8.17 -8.41
N LYS A 203 -26.25 7.36 -8.49
CA LYS A 203 -26.69 6.57 -9.62
C LYS A 203 -25.70 5.44 -9.94
N PRO A 204 -26.03 4.18 -9.66
CA PRO A 204 -25.12 3.03 -9.77
C PRO A 204 -24.41 2.92 -11.12
N GLU A 205 -25.09 3.33 -12.20
CA GLU A 205 -24.52 3.36 -13.56
C GLU A 205 -23.41 4.39 -13.76
N THR A 206 -23.11 5.21 -12.75
CA THR A 206 -21.98 6.16 -12.78
C THR A 206 -20.84 5.77 -11.84
N VAL A 207 -21.01 4.74 -11.00
CA VAL A 207 -20.03 4.30 -10.02
C VAL A 207 -19.11 3.25 -10.63
N ALA A 208 -17.83 3.56 -10.74
CA ALA A 208 -16.81 2.64 -11.26
C ALA A 208 -16.31 1.68 -10.18
N ALA A 209 -16.07 2.18 -8.96
CA ALA A 209 -15.49 1.39 -7.89
C ALA A 209 -15.92 1.85 -6.50
N ILE A 210 -15.85 0.91 -5.56
CA ILE A 210 -15.81 1.16 -4.11
C ILE A 210 -14.45 0.70 -3.60
N ILE A 211 -13.77 1.54 -2.81
CA ILE A 211 -12.51 1.19 -2.14
C ILE A 211 -12.68 1.27 -0.63
N ALA A 212 -12.17 0.25 0.07
CA ALA A 212 -12.18 0.20 1.52
C ALA A 212 -10.97 -0.57 2.06
N GLU A 213 -10.54 -0.21 3.28
CA GLU A 213 -9.57 -0.99 4.05
C GLU A 213 -10.29 -2.17 4.71
N PRO A 214 -9.76 -3.41 4.69
CA PRO A 214 -10.36 -4.55 5.42
C PRO A 214 -10.57 -4.26 6.89
N ILE A 215 -9.56 -3.67 7.52
CA ILE A 215 -9.60 -3.09 8.86
C ILE A 215 -9.16 -1.65 8.72
N SER A 216 -10.00 -0.71 9.13
CA SER A 216 -9.73 0.72 9.00
C SER A 216 -8.69 1.16 10.02
N THR A 217 -7.42 1.09 9.65
CA THR A 217 -6.29 1.27 10.57
C THR A 217 -6.04 2.75 10.91
N ALA A 218 -6.08 3.62 9.91
CA ALA A 218 -5.72 5.02 10.06
C ALA A 218 -6.65 5.82 11.00
N ASN A 219 -7.84 5.33 11.24
CA ASN A 219 -8.84 5.96 12.11
C ASN A 219 -9.14 5.16 13.39
N GLY A 220 -8.19 4.34 13.87
CA GLY A 220 -8.30 3.65 15.15
C GLY A 220 -8.46 2.13 15.07
N SER A 221 -8.04 1.50 14.00
CA SER A 221 -8.06 0.03 13.83
C SER A 221 -9.46 -0.57 14.00
N HIS A 222 -10.45 0.03 13.35
CA HIS A 222 -11.84 -0.44 13.40
C HIS A 222 -12.05 -1.69 12.54
N VAL A 223 -12.49 -2.77 13.17
CA VAL A 223 -12.83 -4.04 12.54
C VAL A 223 -14.31 -4.03 12.18
N PRO A 224 -14.68 -4.25 10.91
CA PRO A 224 -16.10 -4.32 10.52
C PRO A 224 -16.75 -5.61 11.00
N ALA A 225 -18.09 -5.60 11.10
CA ALA A 225 -18.86 -6.82 11.30
C ALA A 225 -18.65 -7.80 10.12
N PRO A 226 -18.72 -9.12 10.35
CA PRO A 226 -18.46 -10.13 9.31
C PRO A 226 -19.29 -9.97 8.04
N GLU A 227 -20.50 -9.43 8.15
CA GLU A 227 -21.43 -9.24 7.03
C GLU A 227 -21.07 -8.03 6.16
N TYR A 228 -20.28 -7.09 6.66
CA TYR A 228 -19.94 -5.84 5.96
C TYR A 228 -19.38 -6.11 4.56
N TRP A 229 -18.33 -6.91 4.47
CA TRP A 229 -17.67 -7.22 3.21
C TRP A 229 -18.54 -8.08 2.28
N LYS A 230 -19.34 -8.99 2.83
CA LYS A 230 -20.29 -9.79 2.05
C LYS A 230 -21.37 -8.91 1.40
N LYS A 231 -21.90 -7.94 2.15
CA LYS A 231 -22.86 -6.97 1.63
C LYS A 231 -22.23 -6.06 0.56
N LEU A 232 -20.99 -5.57 0.79
CA LEU A 232 -20.28 -4.78 -0.22
C LEU A 232 -20.01 -5.57 -1.49
N ARG A 233 -19.65 -6.86 -1.39
CA ARG A 233 -19.47 -7.71 -2.56
C ARG A 233 -20.77 -7.87 -3.33
N ALA A 234 -21.86 -8.18 -2.63
CA ALA A 234 -23.19 -8.33 -3.26
C ALA A 234 -23.63 -7.04 -3.95
N LEU A 235 -23.48 -5.88 -3.31
CA LEU A 235 -23.78 -4.57 -3.89
C LEU A 235 -22.93 -4.30 -5.15
N CYS A 236 -21.64 -4.62 -5.11
CA CYS A 236 -20.76 -4.45 -6.25
C CYS A 236 -21.12 -5.38 -7.41
N ASP A 237 -21.52 -6.62 -7.12
CA ASP A 237 -21.95 -7.59 -8.13
C ASP A 237 -23.28 -7.19 -8.77
N GLU A 238 -24.24 -6.74 -7.98
CA GLU A 238 -25.56 -6.29 -8.46
C GLU A 238 -25.46 -5.13 -9.44
N HIS A 239 -24.55 -4.18 -9.18
CA HIS A 239 -24.43 -2.96 -9.95
C HIS A 239 -23.18 -2.90 -10.86
N ASP A 240 -22.46 -4.02 -11.03
CA ASP A 240 -21.25 -4.10 -11.84
C ASP A 240 -20.20 -3.03 -11.45
N ILE A 241 -19.97 -2.88 -10.14
CA ILE A 241 -19.02 -1.98 -9.53
C ILE A 241 -17.74 -2.76 -9.15
N VAL A 242 -16.57 -2.21 -9.38
CA VAL A 242 -15.31 -2.84 -8.97
C VAL A 242 -15.10 -2.68 -7.46
N LEU A 243 -14.90 -3.79 -6.74
CA LEU A 243 -14.56 -3.79 -5.33
C LEU A 243 -13.04 -3.82 -5.15
N ILE A 244 -12.50 -2.78 -4.51
CA ILE A 244 -11.07 -2.64 -4.21
C ILE A 244 -10.87 -2.78 -2.70
N ALA A 245 -10.06 -3.76 -2.28
CA ALA A 245 -9.59 -3.84 -0.90
C ALA A 245 -8.21 -3.22 -0.77
N ASP A 246 -8.08 -2.21 0.09
CA ASP A 246 -6.80 -1.58 0.38
C ASP A 246 -6.10 -2.32 1.53
N GLU A 247 -5.22 -3.24 1.18
CA GLU A 247 -4.42 -4.06 2.11
C GLU A 247 -3.01 -3.49 2.32
N VAL A 248 -2.77 -2.24 1.99
CA VAL A 248 -1.45 -1.60 2.14
C VAL A 248 -0.93 -1.68 3.58
N ILE A 249 -1.80 -1.64 4.59
CA ILE A 249 -1.43 -1.85 6.00
C ILE A 249 -1.77 -3.27 6.46
N ASN A 250 -2.90 -3.83 6.02
CA ASN A 250 -3.46 -5.05 6.59
C ASN A 250 -2.81 -6.34 6.07
N GLY A 251 -2.18 -6.31 4.89
CA GLY A 251 -1.60 -7.47 4.24
C GLY A 251 -0.34 -8.01 4.92
N PHE A 252 0.11 -9.16 4.44
CA PHE A 252 1.36 -9.84 4.77
C PHE A 252 1.54 -10.15 6.25
N GLY A 253 0.50 -10.74 6.86
CA GLY A 253 0.58 -11.29 8.22
C GLY A 253 0.13 -10.33 9.33
N ARG A 254 -0.15 -9.05 9.04
CA ARG A 254 -0.50 -8.06 10.06
C ARG A 254 -1.66 -8.48 10.96
N THR A 255 -2.63 -9.21 10.43
CA THR A 255 -3.86 -9.61 11.12
C THR A 255 -3.90 -11.11 11.48
N GLY A 256 -2.78 -11.83 11.37
CA GLY A 256 -2.72 -13.27 11.58
C GLY A 256 -3.16 -14.11 10.38
N LYS A 257 -3.34 -13.48 9.22
CA LYS A 257 -3.55 -14.09 7.91
C LYS A 257 -2.62 -13.41 6.90
N TRP A 258 -2.35 -14.05 5.76
CA TRP A 258 -1.58 -13.40 4.68
C TRP A 258 -2.26 -12.12 4.22
N PHE A 259 -3.59 -12.15 4.07
CA PHE A 259 -4.43 -11.01 3.73
C PHE A 259 -5.60 -10.90 4.70
N ALA A 260 -5.93 -9.68 5.10
CA ALA A 260 -7.03 -9.46 6.04
C ALA A 260 -8.40 -9.83 5.44
N MET A 261 -8.54 -9.79 4.11
CA MET A 261 -9.76 -10.22 3.41
C MET A 261 -10.11 -11.70 3.68
N GLU A 262 -9.13 -12.54 4.03
CA GLU A 262 -9.35 -13.94 4.38
C GLU A 262 -10.28 -14.10 5.61
N HIS A 263 -10.26 -13.13 6.55
CA HIS A 263 -11.15 -13.17 7.72
C HIS A 263 -12.64 -13.03 7.36
N PHE A 264 -12.91 -12.41 6.21
CA PHE A 264 -14.29 -12.13 5.77
C PHE A 264 -14.80 -13.13 4.73
N GLY A 265 -13.94 -13.97 4.16
CA GLY A 265 -14.30 -14.95 3.13
C GLY A 265 -14.84 -14.31 1.85
N VAL A 266 -14.34 -13.13 1.50
CA VAL A 266 -14.72 -12.36 0.32
C VAL A 266 -13.49 -12.09 -0.53
N THR A 267 -13.57 -12.36 -1.83
CA THR A 267 -12.54 -11.98 -2.79
C THR A 267 -12.95 -10.66 -3.47
N PRO A 268 -12.16 -9.58 -3.33
CA PRO A 268 -12.37 -8.35 -4.08
C PRO A 268 -11.91 -8.51 -5.54
N ASP A 269 -12.28 -7.55 -6.39
CA ASP A 269 -11.80 -7.52 -7.78
C ASP A 269 -10.34 -7.07 -7.88
N LEU A 270 -9.91 -6.17 -6.96
CA LEU A 270 -8.55 -5.65 -6.84
C LEU A 270 -8.12 -5.59 -5.37
N ILE A 271 -6.83 -5.88 -5.11
CA ILE A 271 -6.18 -5.62 -3.82
C ILE A 271 -4.98 -4.69 -4.05
N THR A 272 -4.84 -3.65 -3.24
CA THR A 272 -3.62 -2.83 -3.21
C THR A 272 -2.72 -3.26 -2.06
N VAL A 273 -1.41 -3.42 -2.32
CA VAL A 273 -0.41 -3.87 -1.35
C VAL A 273 0.86 -3.04 -1.41
N ALA A 274 1.53 -2.88 -0.27
CA ALA A 274 2.82 -2.20 -0.13
C ALA A 274 3.48 -2.60 1.21
N LYS A 275 4.18 -1.70 1.85
CA LYS A 275 4.70 -1.78 3.25
C LYS A 275 5.36 -3.12 3.58
N GLN A 276 4.64 -4.02 4.27
CA GLN A 276 5.15 -5.33 4.68
C GLN A 276 5.57 -6.23 3.51
N LEU A 277 5.17 -5.92 2.28
CA LEU A 277 5.63 -6.63 1.09
C LEU A 277 7.16 -6.73 1.02
N SER A 278 7.87 -5.68 1.48
CA SER A 278 9.34 -5.67 1.57
C SER A 278 9.87 -5.34 2.96
N SER A 279 8.99 -5.16 3.95
CA SER A 279 9.35 -4.70 5.31
C SER A 279 10.22 -3.44 5.33
N GLY A 280 10.09 -2.57 4.31
CA GLY A 280 10.84 -1.31 4.22
C GLY A 280 12.27 -1.46 3.68
N TYR A 281 12.73 -2.66 3.34
CA TYR A 281 14.08 -2.88 2.80
C TYR A 281 14.24 -2.39 1.36
N ALA A 282 13.16 -2.35 0.60
CA ALA A 282 13.13 -1.76 -0.74
C ALA A 282 11.75 -1.15 -1.05
N PRO A 283 11.67 -0.02 -1.77
CA PRO A 283 10.40 0.53 -2.22
C PRO A 283 9.75 -0.41 -3.24
N ILE A 284 8.57 -0.92 -2.90
CA ILE A 284 7.74 -1.74 -3.79
C ILE A 284 6.30 -1.75 -3.31
N ALA A 285 5.39 -1.80 -4.25
CA ALA A 285 3.96 -1.99 -4.04
C ALA A 285 3.37 -2.70 -5.26
N ALA A 286 2.13 -3.17 -5.14
CA ALA A 286 1.45 -3.78 -6.27
C ALA A 286 -0.07 -3.60 -6.18
N VAL A 287 -0.71 -3.74 -7.33
CA VAL A 287 -2.14 -4.06 -7.44
C VAL A 287 -2.25 -5.53 -7.85
N LEU A 288 -2.97 -6.32 -7.06
CA LEU A 288 -3.34 -7.68 -7.39
C LEU A 288 -4.73 -7.65 -8.02
N ALA A 289 -4.86 -8.19 -9.22
CA ALA A 289 -6.07 -8.13 -10.01
C ALA A 289 -6.64 -9.52 -10.25
N SER A 290 -7.97 -9.61 -10.19
CA SER A 290 -8.71 -10.81 -10.58
C SER A 290 -8.64 -11.05 -12.08
N GLU A 291 -8.89 -12.29 -12.50
CA GLU A 291 -9.02 -12.64 -13.92
C GLU A 291 -10.11 -11.80 -14.60
N LYS A 292 -11.24 -11.59 -13.94
CA LYS A 292 -12.32 -10.71 -14.41
C LYS A 292 -11.80 -9.32 -14.83
N ILE A 293 -10.95 -8.72 -14.02
CA ILE A 293 -10.39 -7.39 -14.32
C ILE A 293 -9.35 -7.51 -15.45
N SER A 294 -8.41 -8.45 -15.34
CA SER A 294 -7.31 -8.58 -16.32
C SER A 294 -7.81 -8.88 -17.73
N ASP A 295 -8.89 -9.65 -17.88
CA ASP A 295 -9.49 -9.96 -19.16
C ASP A 295 -10.10 -8.74 -19.86
N GLY A 296 -10.55 -7.74 -19.11
CA GLY A 296 -11.02 -6.47 -19.67
C GLY A 296 -9.96 -5.64 -20.41
N PHE A 297 -8.69 -6.03 -20.29
CA PHE A 297 -7.55 -5.38 -20.96
C PHE A 297 -6.97 -6.21 -22.12
N ARG A 298 -7.61 -7.33 -22.46
CA ARG A 298 -7.20 -8.19 -23.60
C ARG A 298 -7.87 -7.76 -24.91
N GLY A 299 -7.28 -8.18 -26.02
CA GLY A 299 -7.80 -8.00 -27.37
C GLY A 299 -7.08 -6.88 -28.12
N ASP A 300 -7.80 -5.84 -28.49
CA ASP A 300 -7.23 -4.71 -29.23
C ASP A 300 -6.23 -3.89 -28.38
N THR A 301 -5.19 -3.37 -29.03
CA THR A 301 -4.14 -2.58 -28.36
C THR A 301 -4.67 -1.33 -27.65
N SER A 302 -5.81 -0.78 -28.07
CA SER A 302 -6.49 0.34 -27.43
C SER A 302 -7.01 0.01 -26.03
N LYS A 303 -7.16 -1.27 -25.71
CA LYS A 303 -7.60 -1.74 -24.40
C LYS A 303 -6.44 -1.89 -23.40
N ALA A 304 -5.18 -1.79 -23.84
CA ALA A 304 -4.04 -1.91 -22.95
C ALA A 304 -4.13 -0.91 -21.79
N LEU A 305 -3.74 -1.34 -20.59
CA LEU A 305 -3.73 -0.46 -19.42
C LEU A 305 -2.83 0.76 -19.67
N ILE A 306 -3.44 1.94 -19.63
CA ILE A 306 -2.70 3.20 -19.82
C ILE A 306 -2.02 3.58 -18.53
N GLY A 307 -0.71 3.45 -18.48
CA GLY A 307 0.13 3.86 -17.36
C GLY A 307 1.16 2.84 -16.94
N GLY A 308 2.01 3.27 -16.06
CA GLY A 308 3.12 2.51 -15.51
C GLY A 308 4.04 3.43 -14.75
N SER A 309 5.00 2.86 -14.06
CA SER A 309 6.08 3.55 -13.38
C SER A 309 7.42 3.08 -13.94
N THR A 310 8.36 4.00 -14.15
CA THR A 310 9.73 3.66 -14.56
C THR A 310 10.36 2.59 -13.66
N TRP A 311 10.10 2.69 -12.38
CA TRP A 311 10.64 1.78 -11.36
C TRP A 311 9.68 0.63 -11.01
N GLY A 312 8.57 0.49 -11.70
CA GLY A 312 7.66 -0.65 -11.54
C GLY A 312 8.38 -1.97 -11.82
N ALA A 313 8.15 -2.98 -11.01
CA ALA A 313 8.81 -4.28 -11.11
C ALA A 313 10.36 -4.20 -11.08
N HIS A 314 10.93 -3.25 -10.32
CA HIS A 314 12.38 -3.09 -10.19
C HIS A 314 13.01 -4.41 -9.69
N PRO A 315 13.99 -4.98 -10.40
CA PRO A 315 14.50 -6.33 -10.12
C PRO A 315 15.00 -6.51 -8.69
N VAL A 316 15.74 -5.52 -8.17
CA VAL A 316 16.26 -5.57 -6.79
C VAL A 316 15.12 -5.51 -5.77
N SER A 317 14.12 -4.64 -5.99
CA SER A 317 12.97 -4.54 -5.08
C SER A 317 12.13 -5.82 -5.10
N CYS A 318 11.96 -6.45 -6.27
CA CYS A 318 11.24 -7.71 -6.40
C CYS A 318 11.99 -8.86 -5.69
N ALA A 319 13.32 -8.97 -5.87
CA ALA A 319 14.13 -9.98 -5.18
C ALA A 319 14.09 -9.82 -3.66
N VAL A 320 14.23 -8.59 -3.17
CA VAL A 320 14.12 -8.27 -1.73
C VAL A 320 12.75 -8.60 -1.18
N ALA A 321 11.67 -8.25 -1.91
CA ALA A 321 10.31 -8.56 -1.50
C ALA A 321 10.07 -10.08 -1.42
N LEU A 322 10.57 -10.83 -2.40
CA LEU A 322 10.48 -12.30 -2.40
C LEU A 322 11.20 -12.89 -1.18
N GLY A 323 12.45 -12.48 -0.92
CA GLY A 323 13.18 -12.91 0.27
C GLY A 323 12.50 -12.51 1.60
N ASN A 324 11.85 -11.35 1.62
CA ASN A 324 11.05 -10.93 2.78
C ASN A 324 9.82 -11.83 3.00
N LEU A 325 9.09 -12.21 1.94
CA LEU A 325 7.97 -13.16 2.04
C LEU A 325 8.44 -14.53 2.52
N ASP A 326 9.62 -14.97 2.10
CA ASP A 326 10.23 -16.22 2.57
C ASP A 326 10.57 -16.18 4.07
N ILE A 327 11.10 -15.07 4.57
CA ILE A 327 11.32 -14.87 6.02
C ILE A 327 9.99 -14.94 6.77
N ILE A 328 8.97 -14.23 6.32
CA ILE A 328 7.64 -14.24 6.94
C ILE A 328 7.09 -15.67 7.03
N ALA A 329 7.21 -16.45 5.95
CA ALA A 329 6.74 -17.82 5.89
C ALA A 329 7.58 -18.77 6.78
N ASN A 330 8.91 -18.77 6.62
CA ASN A 330 9.82 -19.69 7.27
C ASN A 330 9.90 -19.48 8.79
N GLU A 331 9.82 -18.23 9.24
CA GLU A 331 9.79 -17.88 10.66
C GLU A 331 8.37 -17.90 11.24
N ARG A 332 7.37 -18.28 10.44
CA ARG A 332 5.96 -18.39 10.84
C ARG A 332 5.43 -17.11 11.49
N LEU A 333 5.76 -15.96 10.90
CA LEU A 333 5.40 -14.66 11.47
C LEU A 333 3.90 -14.34 11.36
N VAL A 334 3.20 -14.95 10.41
CA VAL A 334 1.73 -14.88 10.30
C VAL A 334 1.09 -15.49 11.53
N GLU A 335 1.48 -16.72 11.90
CA GLU A 335 0.97 -17.42 13.08
C GLU A 335 1.44 -16.76 14.38
N ASN A 336 2.65 -16.17 14.39
CA ASN A 336 3.09 -15.38 15.53
C ASN A 336 2.17 -14.18 15.77
N SER A 337 1.80 -13.46 14.70
CA SER A 337 0.88 -12.33 14.75
C SER A 337 -0.51 -12.74 15.27
N GLU A 338 -1.03 -13.89 14.81
CA GLU A 338 -2.31 -14.44 15.27
C GLU A 338 -2.32 -14.76 16.78
N LYS A 339 -1.18 -15.25 17.31
CA LYS A 339 -1.09 -15.64 18.72
C LYS A 339 -0.85 -14.48 19.66
N THR A 340 -0.14 -13.44 19.20
CA THR A 340 0.29 -12.32 20.05
C THR A 340 -0.61 -11.09 19.93
N GLY A 341 -1.39 -10.98 18.88
CA GLY A 341 -2.39 -9.92 18.64
C GLY A 341 -3.73 -10.30 19.23
#